data_a43e4673fe8ad83ee46c3270ca4d975b
#
_entry.id   a43e4673fe8ad83ee46c3270ca4d975b
#
_cell.length_a   1.000
_cell.length_b   1.000
_cell.length_c   1.000
_cell.angle_alpha   90.00
_cell.angle_beta   90.00
_cell.angle_gamma   90.00
#
_symmetry.space_group_name_H-M   'P 1'
#
loop_
_entity.id
_entity.type
_entity.pdbx_description
1 polymer ?
#
loop_
_entity_poly.entity_id
_entity_poly.type
_entity_poly.pdbx_seq_one_letter_code
_entity_poly.pdbx_strand_id
1 'polypeptide(L)'
;MSAEETYEQFEDEEAEIPIGGTLPGGRKRLFSKELRCMMYGFGDDQNPYTESVDLLEDLVIEFITEMTHRAMEIGRTGRVQVEDIVFLVRKDPRKYARVKDLLTMNEELKKARKAFDEVKYAGTVKD
;
A
#
# COMPACT_ATOMS: atom_id res chain seq x y z
N MET A 1 -18.56 -11.49 -7.09
CA MET A 1 -17.55 -10.42 -7.14
C MET A 1 -16.22 -11.05 -7.46
N SER A 2 -15.66 -10.72 -8.60
CA SER A 2 -14.30 -11.12 -8.94
C SER A 2 -13.29 -10.23 -8.21
N ALA A 3 -12.07 -10.72 -8.01
CA ALA A 3 -11.00 -9.94 -7.40
C ALA A 3 -10.72 -8.63 -8.18
N GLU A 4 -11.01 -8.62 -9.48
CA GLU A 4 -10.85 -7.44 -10.34
C GLU A 4 -11.83 -6.33 -10.02
N GLU A 5 -13.09 -6.65 -9.75
CA GLU A 5 -14.08 -5.65 -9.32
C GLU A 5 -13.69 -4.99 -7.98
N THR A 6 -12.96 -5.72 -7.15
CA THR A 6 -12.44 -5.18 -5.88
C THR A 6 -11.29 -4.20 -6.10
N TYR A 7 -10.43 -4.45 -7.10
CA TYR A 7 -9.30 -3.54 -7.42
C TYR A 7 -9.73 -2.30 -8.19
N GLU A 8 -10.67 -2.42 -9.11
CA GLU A 8 -11.24 -1.27 -9.83
C GLU A 8 -12.03 -0.35 -8.88
N GLN A 9 -12.71 -0.91 -7.88
CA GLN A 9 -13.34 -0.14 -6.81
C GLN A 9 -12.34 0.62 -5.94
N PHE A 10 -11.10 0.11 -5.80
CA PHE A 10 -10.04 0.80 -5.06
C PHE A 10 -9.44 1.97 -5.83
N GLU A 11 -9.38 1.91 -7.17
CA GLU A 11 -8.83 2.98 -7.99
C GLU A 11 -9.84 4.13 -8.22
N ASP A 12 -11.13 3.82 -8.33
CA ASP A 12 -12.17 4.83 -8.55
C ASP A 12 -12.60 5.58 -7.27
N GLU A 13 -12.31 5.05 -6.09
CA GLU A 13 -12.64 5.71 -4.82
C GLU A 13 -11.61 6.76 -4.34
N GLU A 14 -10.55 7.02 -5.10
CA GLU A 14 -9.63 8.15 -4.81
C GLU A 14 -10.31 9.52 -4.88
N ALA A 15 -11.51 9.62 -5.45
CA ALA A 15 -12.21 10.88 -5.65
C ALA A 15 -12.98 11.40 -4.42
N GLU A 16 -13.23 10.58 -3.41
CA GLU A 16 -13.93 11.00 -2.20
C GLU A 16 -13.19 10.58 -0.93
N ILE A 17 -12.13 11.31 -0.63
CA ILE A 17 -11.58 11.28 0.73
C ILE A 17 -12.62 11.95 1.62
N PRO A 18 -13.26 11.21 2.56
CA PRO A 18 -14.18 11.86 3.48
C PRO A 18 -13.41 12.93 4.24
N ILE A 19 -13.91 14.14 4.18
CA ILE A 19 -13.40 15.29 4.91
C ILE A 19 -13.58 15.01 6.41
N GLY A 20 -12.66 14.26 6.99
CA GLY A 20 -12.75 13.89 8.38
C GLY A 20 -11.37 13.69 8.98
N GLY A 21 -10.78 14.73 9.44
CA GLY A 21 -9.55 14.69 10.18
C GLY A 21 -8.36 15.24 9.42
N THR A 22 -7.78 16.26 9.98
CA THR A 22 -6.48 16.79 9.59
C THR A 22 -5.42 16.24 10.51
N LEU A 23 -4.28 15.85 9.93
CA LEU A 23 -3.08 15.54 10.69
C LEU A 23 -2.60 16.77 11.48
N PRO A 24 -1.85 16.59 12.60
CA PRO A 24 -1.12 17.69 13.22
C PRO A 24 -0.30 18.44 12.16
N GLY A 25 -0.53 19.74 12.01
CA GLY A 25 0.07 20.56 10.97
C GLY A 25 -0.79 20.81 9.73
N GLY A 26 -2.09 20.46 9.76
CA GLY A 26 -3.05 20.78 8.69
C GLY A 26 -3.04 19.83 7.48
N ARG A 27 -2.40 18.67 7.58
CA ARG A 27 -2.37 17.65 6.52
C ARG A 27 -3.65 16.82 6.55
N LYS A 28 -4.14 16.41 5.38
CA LYS A 28 -5.26 15.48 5.26
C LYS A 28 -4.87 14.08 5.71
N ARG A 29 -5.83 13.34 6.30
CA ARG A 29 -5.69 11.91 6.58
C ARG A 29 -5.62 11.14 5.26
N LEU A 30 -4.55 10.33 5.09
CA LEU A 30 -4.28 9.61 3.84
C LEU A 30 -4.74 8.16 3.87
N PHE A 31 -4.68 7.49 5.03
CA PHE A 31 -4.83 6.04 5.15
C PHE A 31 -5.95 5.63 6.11
N SER A 32 -6.83 6.53 6.50
CA SER A 32 -7.85 6.25 7.52
C SER A 32 -8.73 5.04 7.16
N LYS A 33 -9.20 4.97 5.93
CA LYS A 33 -10.05 3.89 5.43
C LYS A 33 -9.31 2.55 5.41
N GLU A 34 -8.12 2.54 4.84
CA GLU A 34 -7.29 1.35 4.72
C GLU A 34 -6.89 0.81 6.09
N LEU A 35 -6.53 1.69 7.01
CA LEU A 35 -6.16 1.31 8.36
C LEU A 35 -7.34 0.74 9.15
N ARG A 36 -8.54 1.27 8.98
CA ARG A 36 -9.76 0.68 9.57
C ARG A 36 -9.96 -0.75 9.11
N CYS A 37 -9.83 -1.00 7.82
CA CYS A 37 -9.93 -2.34 7.24
C CYS A 37 -8.84 -3.28 7.76
N MET A 38 -7.61 -2.80 7.88
CA MET A 38 -6.51 -3.59 8.42
C MET A 38 -6.72 -3.93 9.89
N MET A 39 -7.15 -2.98 10.71
CA MET A 39 -7.47 -3.20 12.12
C MET A 39 -8.55 -4.28 12.28
N TYR A 40 -9.62 -4.20 11.51
CA TYR A 40 -10.65 -5.23 11.49
C TYR A 40 -10.09 -6.60 11.10
N GLY A 41 -9.24 -6.66 10.07
CA GLY A 41 -8.59 -7.90 9.65
C GLY A 41 -7.70 -8.52 10.73
N PHE A 42 -7.15 -7.72 11.63
CA PHE A 42 -6.35 -8.18 12.76
C PHE A 42 -7.15 -8.45 14.04
N GLY A 43 -8.47 -8.39 13.98
CA GLY A 43 -9.34 -8.79 15.08
C GLY A 43 -10.03 -7.65 15.83
N ASP A 44 -9.89 -6.41 15.38
CA ASP A 44 -10.60 -5.28 15.98
C ASP A 44 -12.08 -5.24 15.54
N ASP A 45 -12.86 -4.36 16.16
CA ASP A 45 -14.25 -4.11 15.80
C ASP A 45 -14.37 -3.60 14.36
N GLN A 46 -15.52 -3.81 13.74
CA GLN A 46 -15.82 -3.29 12.40
C GLN A 46 -15.77 -1.75 12.35
N ASN A 47 -16.08 -1.10 13.47
CA ASN A 47 -15.98 0.35 13.64
C ASN A 47 -15.02 0.68 14.78
N PRO A 48 -13.70 0.66 14.54
CA PRO A 48 -12.72 1.01 15.56
C PRO A 48 -12.84 2.49 15.96
N TYR A 49 -12.39 2.81 17.17
CA TYR A 49 -12.38 4.20 17.63
C TYR A 49 -11.57 5.09 16.69
N THR A 50 -12.12 6.24 16.34
CA THR A 50 -11.45 7.21 15.47
C THR A 50 -10.09 7.64 16.03
N GLU A 51 -10.00 7.84 17.34
CA GLU A 51 -8.74 8.19 18.02
C GLU A 51 -7.67 7.12 17.84
N SER A 52 -8.05 5.86 17.90
CA SER A 52 -7.12 4.75 17.67
C SER A 52 -6.63 4.68 16.22
N VAL A 53 -7.54 4.88 15.28
CA VAL A 53 -7.21 4.94 13.85
C VAL A 53 -6.27 6.10 13.56
N ASP A 54 -6.55 7.27 14.11
CA ASP A 54 -5.74 8.48 13.93
C ASP A 54 -4.34 8.31 14.52
N LEU A 55 -4.22 7.73 15.70
CA LEU A 55 -2.94 7.42 16.32
C LEU A 55 -2.12 6.44 15.46
N LEU A 56 -2.76 5.39 14.97
CA LEU A 56 -2.11 4.42 14.10
C LEU A 56 -1.62 5.08 12.81
N GLU A 57 -2.42 5.96 12.22
CA GLU A 57 -2.03 6.69 11.02
C GLU A 57 -0.82 7.60 11.27
N ASP A 58 -0.78 8.30 12.39
CA ASP A 58 0.37 9.12 12.77
C ASP A 58 1.65 8.26 12.84
N LEU A 59 1.56 7.07 13.45
CA LEU A 59 2.66 6.13 13.53
C LEU A 59 3.09 5.59 12.15
N VAL A 60 2.14 5.30 11.29
CA VAL A 60 2.41 4.82 9.92
C VAL A 60 3.13 5.89 9.11
N ILE A 61 2.66 7.13 9.16
CA ILE A 61 3.28 8.24 8.44
C ILE A 61 4.68 8.52 8.96
N GLU A 62 4.87 8.51 10.27
CA GLU A 62 6.20 8.66 10.87
C GLU A 62 7.16 7.56 10.41
N PHE A 63 6.69 6.31 10.40
CA PHE A 63 7.48 5.17 9.92
C PHE A 63 7.87 5.32 8.44
N ILE A 64 6.93 5.66 7.57
CA ILE A 64 7.19 5.87 6.14
C ILE A 64 8.20 7.01 5.94
N THR A 65 8.00 8.12 6.64
CA THR A 65 8.86 9.30 6.54
C THR A 65 10.30 8.96 6.98
N GLU A 66 10.45 8.32 8.12
CA GLU A 66 11.75 7.94 8.65
C GLU A 66 12.47 6.93 7.75
N MET A 67 11.77 5.90 7.28
CA MET A 67 12.34 4.91 6.37
C MET A 67 12.76 5.53 5.04
N THR A 68 11.96 6.46 4.52
CA THR A 68 12.28 7.17 3.28
C THR A 68 13.53 8.03 3.44
N HIS A 69 13.63 8.78 4.54
CA HIS A 69 14.82 9.58 4.84
C HIS A 69 16.08 8.72 4.97
N ARG A 70 16.00 7.60 5.66
CA ARG A 70 17.12 6.65 5.77
C ARG A 70 17.50 6.07 4.41
N ALA A 71 16.52 5.73 3.58
CA ALA A 71 16.76 5.24 2.23
C ALA A 71 17.47 6.28 1.36
N MET A 72 17.15 7.55 1.52
CA MET A 72 17.83 8.65 0.82
C MET A 72 19.29 8.79 1.22
N GLU A 73 19.64 8.45 2.46
CA GLU A 73 21.02 8.52 2.97
C GLU A 73 21.91 7.39 2.44
N ILE A 74 21.35 6.20 2.27
CA ILE A 74 22.14 5.00 1.86
C ILE A 74 22.17 4.79 0.35
N GLY A 75 21.19 5.31 -0.37
CA GLY A 75 21.07 5.15 -1.81
C GLY A 75 21.81 6.23 -2.60
N ARG A 76 21.61 6.22 -3.91
CA ARG A 76 22.11 7.27 -4.78
C ARG A 76 21.36 8.57 -4.54
N THR A 77 22.10 9.67 -4.55
CA THR A 77 21.55 11.02 -4.35
C THR A 77 20.37 11.30 -5.30
N GLY A 78 19.24 11.65 -4.72
CA GLY A 78 18.05 12.11 -5.44
C GLY A 78 17.07 11.03 -5.90
N ARG A 79 17.34 9.74 -5.66
CA ARG A 79 16.44 8.67 -6.10
C ARG A 79 16.41 7.49 -5.15
N VAL A 80 15.31 7.33 -4.42
CA VAL A 80 15.06 6.16 -3.58
C VAL A 80 14.56 5.01 -4.44
N GLN A 81 15.18 3.84 -4.31
CA GLN A 81 14.81 2.61 -4.99
C GLN A 81 14.26 1.58 -4.01
N VAL A 82 13.51 0.60 -4.51
CA VAL A 82 12.98 -0.52 -3.72
C VAL A 82 14.12 -1.24 -2.98
N GLU A 83 15.26 -1.41 -3.62
CA GLU A 83 16.45 -2.06 -3.05
C GLU A 83 16.95 -1.36 -1.78
N ASP A 84 16.84 -0.03 -1.73
CA ASP A 84 17.22 0.75 -0.55
C ASP A 84 16.34 0.43 0.65
N ILE A 85 15.03 0.30 0.42
CA ILE A 85 14.07 -0.08 1.46
C ILE A 85 14.30 -1.51 1.93
N VAL A 86 14.51 -2.44 1.00
CA VAL A 86 14.82 -3.85 1.33
C VAL A 86 16.09 -3.94 2.17
N PHE A 87 17.10 -3.16 1.83
CA PHE A 87 18.34 -3.08 2.60
C PHE A 87 18.10 -2.64 4.04
N LEU A 88 17.23 -1.64 4.25
CA LEU A 88 16.93 -1.13 5.58
C LEU A 88 16.20 -2.16 6.47
N VAL A 89 15.35 -2.99 5.92
CA VAL A 89 14.58 -3.98 6.67
C VAL A 89 15.26 -5.34 6.79
N ARG A 90 16.41 -5.55 6.16
CA ARG A 90 17.09 -6.85 6.07
C ARG A 90 17.44 -7.50 7.41
N LYS A 91 17.65 -6.71 8.44
CA LYS A 91 18.01 -7.20 9.79
C LYS A 91 16.80 -7.59 10.64
N ASP A 92 15.61 -7.23 10.24
CA ASP A 92 14.37 -7.63 10.90
C ASP A 92 13.73 -8.75 10.09
N PRO A 93 13.81 -10.02 10.56
CA PRO A 93 13.33 -11.17 9.80
C PRO A 93 11.86 -11.10 9.43
N ARG A 94 11.01 -10.57 10.30
CA ARG A 94 9.57 -10.45 10.06
C ARG A 94 9.26 -9.40 9.00
N LYS A 95 9.86 -8.23 9.10
CA LYS A 95 9.71 -7.17 8.10
C LYS A 95 10.30 -7.59 6.77
N TYR A 96 11.47 -8.19 6.77
CA TYR A 96 12.12 -8.68 5.56
C TYR A 96 11.25 -9.71 4.83
N ALA A 97 10.75 -10.72 5.55
CA ALA A 97 9.86 -11.73 4.97
C ALA A 97 8.59 -11.11 4.38
N ARG A 98 7.97 -10.18 5.10
CA ARG A 98 6.76 -9.50 4.64
C ARG A 98 6.99 -8.65 3.40
N VAL A 99 8.08 -7.90 3.35
CA VAL A 99 8.46 -7.10 2.18
C VAL A 99 8.73 -8.00 0.98
N LYS A 100 9.44 -9.11 1.17
CA LYS A 100 9.66 -10.10 0.10
C LYS A 100 8.36 -10.68 -0.43
N ASP A 101 7.43 -11.05 0.43
CA ASP A 101 6.13 -11.57 0.03
C ASP A 101 5.33 -10.54 -0.77
N LEU A 102 5.30 -9.28 -0.34
CA LEU A 102 4.61 -8.20 -1.04
C LEU A 102 5.21 -7.93 -2.42
N LEU A 103 6.53 -7.93 -2.54
CA LEU A 103 7.20 -7.73 -3.82
C LEU A 103 6.94 -8.90 -4.78
N THR A 104 6.99 -10.13 -4.29
CA THR A 104 6.67 -11.33 -5.07
C THR A 104 5.23 -11.31 -5.55
N MET A 105 4.28 -10.98 -4.68
CA MET A 105 2.86 -10.85 -5.02
C MET A 105 2.64 -9.77 -6.09
N ASN A 106 3.31 -8.64 -5.98
CA ASN A 106 3.24 -7.58 -6.97
C ASN A 106 3.72 -8.04 -8.35
N GLU A 107 4.82 -8.77 -8.42
CA GLU A 107 5.33 -9.34 -9.67
C GLU A 107 4.39 -10.39 -10.26
N GLU A 108 3.83 -11.27 -9.43
CA GLU A 108 2.87 -12.28 -9.85
C GLU A 108 1.59 -11.66 -10.41
N LEU A 109 1.08 -10.61 -9.78
CA LEU A 109 -0.09 -9.87 -10.25
C LEU A 109 0.18 -9.19 -11.60
N LYS A 110 1.35 -8.59 -11.78
CA LYS A 110 1.74 -8.00 -13.06
C LYS A 110 1.80 -9.03 -14.17
N LYS A 111 2.38 -10.21 -13.91
CA LYS A 111 2.43 -11.32 -14.87
C LYS A 111 1.04 -11.83 -15.23
N ALA A 112 0.17 -11.98 -14.23
CA ALA A 112 -1.19 -12.44 -14.44
C ALA A 112 -1.99 -11.46 -15.29
N ARG A 113 -1.90 -10.18 -15.02
CA ARG A 113 -2.55 -9.12 -15.82
C ARG A 113 -2.05 -9.13 -17.26
N LYS A 114 -0.75 -9.21 -17.46
CA LYS A 114 -0.13 -9.25 -18.79
C LYS A 114 -0.61 -10.48 -19.59
N ALA A 115 -0.62 -11.66 -18.98
CA ALA A 115 -1.12 -12.88 -19.60
C ALA A 115 -2.59 -12.77 -19.97
N PHE A 116 -3.41 -12.16 -19.13
CA PHE A 116 -4.83 -11.91 -19.38
C PHE A 116 -5.03 -10.96 -20.57
N ASP A 117 -4.28 -9.87 -20.63
CA ASP A 117 -4.32 -8.91 -21.74
C ASP A 117 -3.90 -9.56 -23.06
N GLU A 118 -2.87 -10.39 -23.07
CA GLU A 118 -2.44 -11.15 -24.26
C GLU A 118 -3.56 -12.08 -24.77
N VAL A 119 -4.25 -12.78 -23.88
CA VAL A 119 -5.40 -13.63 -24.23
C VAL A 119 -6.56 -12.81 -24.79
N LYS A 120 -6.83 -11.66 -24.21
CA LYS A 120 -7.88 -10.74 -24.67
C LYS A 120 -7.59 -10.21 -26.07
N TYR A 121 -6.34 -9.83 -26.36
CA TYR A 121 -5.92 -9.42 -27.69
C TYR A 121 -5.96 -10.56 -28.71
N ALA A 122 -5.55 -11.76 -28.35
CA ALA A 122 -5.63 -12.93 -29.22
C ALA A 122 -7.08 -13.30 -29.57
N GLY A 123 -8.05 -13.03 -28.68
CA GLY A 123 -9.48 -13.23 -28.92
C GLY A 123 -10.10 -12.20 -29.87
N THR A 124 -9.49 -11.05 -30.05
CA THR A 124 -9.99 -9.98 -30.93
C THR A 124 -9.42 -10.02 -32.35
N VAL A 125 -8.42 -10.82 -32.61
CA VAL A 125 -7.75 -10.94 -33.94
C VAL A 125 -8.33 -12.10 -34.77
N LYS A 126 -9.41 -12.71 -34.35
CA LYS A 126 -10.08 -13.79 -35.11
C LYS A 126 -11.31 -13.28 -35.89
N ASP A 127 -11.12 -12.29 -36.70
CA ASP A 127 -12.05 -12.00 -37.81
C ASP A 127 -11.29 -11.49 -39.02
#